data_20227d82750ec34b78f5ce26fe9443e1
#
_entry.id   20227d82750ec34b78f5ce26fe9443e1
#
_cell.length_a   1.000
_cell.length_b   1.000
_cell.length_c   1.000
_cell.angle_alpha   90.00
_cell.angle_beta   90.00
_cell.angle_gamma   90.00
#
_symmetry.space_group_name_H-M   'P 1'
#
loop_
_entity.id
_entity.type
_entity.pdbx_description
1 polymer ?
#
loop_
_entity_poly.entity_id
_entity_poly.type
_entity_poly.pdbx_seq_one_letter_code
_entity_poly.pdbx_strand_id
1 'polypeptide(L)'
;MATGVVVVGGEVVEHDVAGETPNLAARLQTLADPNAVVIAASTRSLVGDLFEYRDLGAVEVKGIAAPVPAWQVLQPSGVESRFEALRGAALTPLVGRDEEIDLLLRRWARAKSGDGQVVLVSGEPGIGKSRITAELEERLHTEPHLRMRYFCSPYHQDSALHPFIVQLERAAGFVRDDTVEQKLSKFVALLAPSARGDDEIELLAELMSLPSSAADLNLSSQRKREMLLEALLHRLAASARSRPVLVVFEDAHWVDPTSRELLDLTIDRVARIPVLLVITFRPELQHGWGGEPHVTPLNLNRLAGGDGAMLVEQLAGNASLSLGTVEEIVERADGVPLFVEELTKAVLETNGRSHRIVGGLTASALPDLAIPLTLHASLIARLDRLGPIAKEVAQVGSVIGREFSYDLVEQVAQRPIPELRLGLDRLTDAGLLFCRVSHRNPTISSSTPSYRTKPTVHCCEEGGRNCTPASQQRWTSILPISSNASPSSWLTI
;
A
#
# COMPACT_ATOMS: atom_id res chain seq x y z
N MET A 1 -11.63 -5.82 -14.70
CA MET A 1 -11.85 -4.67 -15.59
C MET A 1 -10.96 -4.84 -16.81
N ALA A 2 -11.50 -4.81 -18.00
CA ALA A 2 -10.68 -4.73 -19.21
C ALA A 2 -10.66 -3.25 -19.64
N THR A 3 -9.49 -2.67 -19.73
CA THR A 3 -9.29 -1.34 -20.32
C THR A 3 -8.97 -1.56 -21.80
N GLY A 4 -9.77 -1.02 -22.70
CA GLY A 4 -9.57 -1.10 -24.13
C GLY A 4 -9.46 0.31 -24.73
N VAL A 5 -8.68 0.41 -25.81
CA VAL A 5 -8.62 1.63 -26.63
C VAL A 5 -9.71 1.50 -27.69
N VAL A 6 -10.66 2.41 -27.72
CA VAL A 6 -11.67 2.48 -28.79
C VAL A 6 -11.09 3.30 -29.93
N VAL A 7 -10.87 2.67 -31.09
CA VAL A 7 -10.40 3.32 -32.30
C VAL A 7 -11.58 3.47 -33.26
N VAL A 8 -11.96 4.71 -33.57
CA VAL A 8 -12.97 5.02 -34.57
C VAL A 8 -12.31 5.81 -35.69
N GLY A 9 -12.35 5.30 -36.92
CA GLY A 9 -11.82 5.98 -38.11
C GLY A 9 -10.28 6.14 -38.13
N GLY A 10 -9.55 5.35 -37.34
CA GLY A 10 -8.07 5.40 -37.29
C GLY A 10 -7.49 6.38 -36.26
N GLU A 11 -8.34 7.11 -35.53
CA GLU A 11 -7.93 7.96 -34.40
C GLU A 11 -8.31 7.32 -33.06
N VAL A 12 -7.43 7.46 -32.06
CA VAL A 12 -7.70 7.05 -30.68
C VAL A 12 -8.66 8.06 -30.08
N VAL A 13 -9.93 7.66 -29.88
CA VAL A 13 -10.99 8.59 -29.47
C VAL A 13 -11.14 8.63 -27.96
N GLU A 14 -10.96 7.52 -27.23
CA GLU A 14 -11.03 7.48 -25.75
C GLU A 14 -10.41 6.20 -25.17
N HIS A 15 -9.93 6.28 -23.93
CA HIS A 15 -9.67 5.09 -23.11
C HIS A 15 -10.96 4.67 -22.43
N ASP A 16 -11.63 3.66 -22.94
CA ASP A 16 -12.86 3.16 -22.34
C ASP A 16 -12.57 1.95 -21.42
N VAL A 17 -13.33 1.89 -20.32
CA VAL A 17 -13.26 0.79 -19.34
C VAL A 17 -14.48 -0.09 -19.55
N ALA A 18 -14.28 -1.27 -20.15
CA ALA A 18 -15.36 -2.23 -20.39
C ALA A 18 -15.35 -3.36 -19.33
N GLY A 19 -16.54 -3.93 -19.04
CA GLY A 19 -16.70 -5.08 -18.15
C GLY A 19 -17.90 -4.96 -17.21
N GLU A 20 -18.11 -5.97 -16.37
CA GLU A 20 -19.26 -6.00 -15.45
C GLU A 20 -19.20 -4.89 -14.39
N THR A 21 -18.01 -4.57 -13.88
CA THR A 21 -17.82 -3.56 -12.82
C THR A 21 -18.21 -2.14 -13.27
N PRO A 22 -17.72 -1.62 -14.43
CA PRO A 22 -18.19 -0.32 -14.94
C PRO A 22 -19.68 -0.30 -15.24
N ASN A 23 -20.21 -1.39 -15.80
CA ASN A 23 -21.65 -1.52 -16.08
C ASN A 23 -22.47 -1.47 -14.79
N LEU A 24 -22.02 -2.14 -13.73
CA LEU A 24 -22.66 -2.08 -12.41
C LEU A 24 -22.58 -0.66 -11.83
N ALA A 25 -21.41 -0.01 -11.90
CA ALA A 25 -21.22 1.35 -11.40
C ALA A 25 -22.15 2.36 -12.10
N ALA A 26 -22.23 2.32 -13.44
CA ALA A 26 -23.12 3.17 -14.22
C ALA A 26 -24.61 2.99 -13.85
N ARG A 27 -24.99 1.78 -13.49
CA ARG A 27 -26.38 1.48 -13.08
C ARG A 27 -26.65 1.91 -11.62
N LEU A 28 -25.69 1.73 -10.71
CA LEU A 28 -25.81 2.25 -9.35
C LEU A 28 -25.88 3.77 -9.33
N GLN A 29 -25.20 4.44 -10.26
CA GLN A 29 -25.28 5.88 -10.42
C GLN A 29 -26.73 6.36 -10.63
N THR A 30 -27.58 5.57 -11.32
CA THR A 30 -28.98 5.95 -11.54
C THR A 30 -29.83 5.88 -10.26
N LEU A 31 -29.35 5.22 -9.21
CA LEU A 31 -30.03 5.13 -7.92
C LEU A 31 -29.55 6.21 -6.94
N ALA A 32 -28.48 6.92 -7.28
CA ALA A 32 -27.92 7.96 -6.43
C ALA A 32 -28.69 9.27 -6.61
N ASP A 33 -29.00 9.93 -5.49
CA ASP A 33 -29.45 11.32 -5.51
C ASP A 33 -28.37 12.24 -6.10
N PRO A 34 -28.71 13.42 -6.63
CA PRO A 34 -27.73 14.40 -7.06
C PRO A 34 -26.69 14.67 -5.95
N ASN A 35 -25.40 14.63 -6.31
CA ASN A 35 -24.26 14.77 -5.39
C ASN A 35 -24.11 13.66 -4.34
N ALA A 36 -24.81 12.54 -4.48
CA ALA A 36 -24.62 11.36 -3.64
C ALA A 36 -23.74 10.32 -4.35
N VAL A 37 -23.09 9.48 -3.56
CA VAL A 37 -22.27 8.35 -4.03
C VAL A 37 -22.90 7.06 -3.54
N VAL A 38 -23.21 6.15 -4.46
CA VAL A 38 -23.72 4.81 -4.15
C VAL A 38 -22.70 3.76 -4.59
N ILE A 39 -22.42 2.80 -3.71
CA ILE A 39 -21.43 1.75 -3.92
C ILE A 39 -22.03 0.35 -3.74
N ALA A 40 -21.45 -0.64 -4.44
CA ALA A 40 -21.80 -2.04 -4.29
C ALA A 40 -21.05 -2.70 -3.11
N ALA A 41 -21.45 -3.92 -2.74
CA ALA A 41 -20.82 -4.73 -1.70
C ALA A 41 -19.31 -4.94 -1.93
N SER A 42 -18.90 -5.20 -3.16
CA SER A 42 -17.48 -5.36 -3.51
C SER A 42 -16.67 -4.09 -3.26
N THR A 43 -17.22 -2.92 -3.57
CA THR A 43 -16.58 -1.65 -3.27
C THR A 43 -16.58 -1.37 -1.76
N ARG A 44 -17.70 -1.65 -1.07
CA ARG A 44 -17.80 -1.51 0.39
C ARG A 44 -16.74 -2.34 1.12
N SER A 45 -16.50 -3.58 0.68
CA SER A 45 -15.46 -4.44 1.27
C SER A 45 -14.03 -3.94 1.01
N LEU A 46 -13.78 -3.27 -0.12
CA LEU A 46 -12.47 -2.69 -0.46
C LEU A 46 -12.18 -1.38 0.28
N VAL A 47 -13.23 -0.60 0.54
CA VAL A 47 -13.13 0.72 1.20
C VAL A 47 -13.17 0.57 2.72
N GLY A 48 -13.82 -0.47 3.23
CA GLY A 48 -13.95 -0.71 4.66
C GLY A 48 -14.74 0.42 5.36
N ASP A 49 -14.33 0.76 6.56
CA ASP A 49 -14.99 1.78 7.41
C ASP A 49 -14.41 3.19 7.25
N LEU A 50 -13.77 3.50 6.09
CA LEU A 50 -13.27 4.85 5.80
C LEU A 50 -14.37 5.92 5.73
N PHE A 51 -15.59 5.50 5.47
CA PHE A 51 -16.76 6.38 5.39
C PHE A 51 -17.89 5.87 6.27
N GLU A 52 -18.77 6.74 6.63
CA GLU A 52 -20.08 6.37 7.15
C GLU A 52 -21.01 6.03 5.98
N TYR A 53 -21.86 5.03 6.17
CA TYR A 53 -22.72 4.51 5.10
C TYR A 53 -24.17 4.42 5.56
N ARG A 54 -25.06 4.63 4.62
CA ARG A 54 -26.46 4.25 4.73
C ARG A 54 -26.68 2.97 3.94
N ASP A 55 -27.18 1.92 4.59
CA ASP A 55 -27.56 0.69 3.91
C ASP A 55 -28.84 0.94 3.08
N LEU A 56 -28.77 0.67 1.80
CA LEU A 56 -29.90 0.75 0.87
C LEU A 56 -30.58 -0.61 0.66
N GLY A 57 -30.04 -1.66 1.29
CA GLY A 57 -30.48 -3.02 1.10
C GLY A 57 -30.11 -3.60 -0.26
N ALA A 58 -30.82 -4.65 -0.65
CA ALA A 58 -30.69 -5.28 -1.95
C ALA A 58 -31.55 -4.52 -2.98
N VAL A 59 -30.92 -3.79 -3.88
CA VAL A 59 -31.59 -2.97 -4.91
C VAL A 59 -31.66 -3.71 -6.23
N GLU A 60 -32.81 -3.59 -6.91
CA GLU A 60 -32.98 -4.10 -8.29
C GLU A 60 -32.23 -3.22 -9.26
N VAL A 61 -31.35 -3.82 -10.04
CA VAL A 61 -30.51 -3.12 -11.01
C VAL A 61 -30.87 -3.62 -12.42
N LYS A 62 -31.25 -2.72 -13.31
CA LYS A 62 -31.68 -3.08 -14.67
C LYS A 62 -30.66 -3.97 -15.38
N GLY A 63 -31.08 -5.18 -15.81
CA GLY A 63 -30.24 -6.14 -16.53
C GLY A 63 -29.25 -6.93 -15.67
N ILE A 64 -29.42 -6.94 -14.35
CA ILE A 64 -28.78 -7.87 -13.42
C ILE A 64 -29.89 -8.73 -12.81
N ALA A 65 -29.75 -10.06 -12.93
CA ALA A 65 -30.82 -11.00 -12.55
C ALA A 65 -31.07 -11.07 -11.03
N ALA A 66 -30.10 -10.78 -10.21
CA ALA A 66 -30.20 -10.80 -8.76
C ALA A 66 -30.10 -9.39 -8.18
N PRO A 67 -30.89 -9.07 -7.12
CA PRO A 67 -30.75 -7.80 -6.42
C PRO A 67 -29.32 -7.62 -5.88
N VAL A 68 -28.77 -6.41 -6.00
CA VAL A 68 -27.39 -6.07 -5.60
C VAL A 68 -27.43 -5.32 -4.28
N PRO A 69 -26.74 -5.78 -3.23
CA PRO A 69 -26.58 -5.01 -2.01
C PRO A 69 -25.83 -3.70 -2.29
N ALA A 70 -26.39 -2.57 -1.87
CA ALA A 70 -25.86 -1.25 -2.14
C ALA A 70 -25.84 -0.37 -0.89
N TRP A 71 -24.88 0.56 -0.85
CA TRP A 71 -24.72 1.54 0.23
C TRP A 71 -24.52 2.93 -0.31
N GLN A 72 -25.17 3.89 0.31
CA GLN A 72 -24.88 5.29 0.09
C GLN A 72 -23.74 5.73 1.00
N VAL A 73 -22.72 6.33 0.42
CA VAL A 73 -21.61 6.96 1.16
C VAL A 73 -22.10 8.30 1.70
N LEU A 74 -21.98 8.53 3.00
CA LEU A 74 -22.44 9.75 3.66
C LEU A 74 -21.31 10.75 3.84
N GLN A 75 -20.33 10.41 4.66
CA GLN A 75 -19.20 11.28 5.02
C GLN A 75 -17.96 10.43 5.38
N PRO A 76 -16.75 11.01 5.41
CA PRO A 76 -15.59 10.35 5.96
C PRO A 76 -15.86 9.97 7.42
N SER A 77 -15.48 8.75 7.80
CA SER A 77 -15.57 8.29 9.19
C SER A 77 -14.42 8.88 10.02
N GLY A 78 -14.48 8.70 11.34
CA GLY A 78 -13.36 9.06 12.22
C GLY A 78 -12.13 8.14 12.10
N VAL A 79 -12.17 7.14 11.24
CA VAL A 79 -11.07 6.19 11.04
C VAL A 79 -9.92 6.86 10.30
N GLU A 80 -8.74 6.82 10.91
CA GLU A 80 -7.59 7.59 10.43
C GLU A 80 -6.79 6.88 9.33
N SER A 81 -6.81 5.54 9.30
CA SER A 81 -6.03 4.78 8.32
C SER A 81 -6.85 3.77 7.54
N ARG A 82 -6.41 3.51 6.30
CA ARG A 82 -6.97 2.41 5.50
C ARG A 82 -6.80 1.05 6.19
N PHE A 83 -5.74 0.89 6.97
CA PHE A 83 -5.49 -0.31 7.73
C PHE A 83 -6.56 -0.52 8.81
N GLU A 84 -6.91 0.53 9.56
CA GLU A 84 -8.00 0.49 10.56
C GLU A 84 -9.35 0.27 9.89
N ALA A 85 -9.61 0.97 8.79
CA ALA A 85 -10.86 0.88 8.06
C ALA A 85 -11.20 -0.53 7.54
N LEU A 86 -10.19 -1.27 7.10
CA LEU A 86 -10.37 -2.60 6.52
C LEU A 86 -10.53 -3.71 7.57
N ARG A 87 -10.18 -3.47 8.83
CA ARG A 87 -10.11 -4.52 9.86
C ARG A 87 -11.16 -4.44 10.95
N GLY A 88 -11.93 -3.33 11.02
CA GLY A 88 -12.91 -3.15 12.10
C GLY A 88 -12.26 -3.10 13.49
N ALA A 89 -13.06 -3.31 14.53
CA ALA A 89 -12.65 -3.11 15.93
C ALA A 89 -11.68 -4.18 16.50
N ALA A 90 -11.44 -5.29 15.81
CA ALA A 90 -10.59 -6.38 16.30
C ALA A 90 -9.34 -6.56 15.44
N LEU A 91 -8.20 -6.08 15.94
CA LEU A 91 -6.90 -6.37 15.33
C LEU A 91 -6.52 -7.83 15.61
N THR A 92 -6.07 -8.55 14.56
CA THR A 92 -5.41 -9.83 14.75
C THR A 92 -4.17 -9.64 15.63
N PRO A 93 -3.91 -10.51 16.62
CA PRO A 93 -2.71 -10.42 17.43
C PRO A 93 -1.45 -10.33 16.56
N LEU A 94 -0.48 -9.55 16.98
CA LEU A 94 0.81 -9.43 16.30
C LEU A 94 1.63 -10.70 16.59
N VAL A 95 2.17 -11.31 15.55
CA VAL A 95 2.95 -12.56 15.66
C VAL A 95 4.35 -12.33 15.09
N GLY A 96 5.37 -12.83 15.80
CA GLY A 96 6.76 -12.84 15.33
C GLY A 96 7.39 -11.46 15.14
N ARG A 97 6.97 -10.46 15.95
CA ARG A 97 7.46 -9.07 15.87
C ARG A 97 7.84 -8.46 17.22
N ASP A 98 8.12 -9.32 18.19
CA ASP A 98 8.41 -8.85 19.56
C ASP A 98 9.69 -8.01 19.61
N GLU A 99 10.72 -8.39 18.86
CA GLU A 99 12.00 -7.66 18.82
C GLU A 99 11.83 -6.26 18.22
N GLU A 100 11.05 -6.14 17.16
CA GLU A 100 10.75 -4.87 16.50
C GLU A 100 9.94 -3.94 17.42
N ILE A 101 8.94 -4.47 18.10
CA ILE A 101 8.16 -3.70 19.09
C ILE A 101 9.04 -3.28 20.27
N ASP A 102 9.86 -4.16 20.81
CA ASP A 102 10.78 -3.82 21.88
C ASP A 102 11.78 -2.74 21.46
N LEU A 103 12.25 -2.77 20.22
CA LEU A 103 13.09 -1.70 19.68
C LEU A 103 12.33 -0.36 19.68
N LEU A 104 11.10 -0.32 19.15
CA LEU A 104 10.27 0.87 19.10
C LEU A 104 10.00 1.43 20.52
N LEU A 105 9.68 0.57 21.49
CA LEU A 105 9.48 0.97 22.88
C LEU A 105 10.74 1.53 23.54
N ARG A 106 11.91 0.94 23.26
CA ARG A 106 13.20 1.50 23.72
C ARG A 106 13.47 2.87 23.11
N ARG A 107 13.15 3.08 21.82
CA ARG A 107 13.29 4.40 21.17
C ARG A 107 12.29 5.41 21.73
N TRP A 108 11.08 4.98 22.02
CA TRP A 108 10.10 5.81 22.72
C TRP A 108 10.58 6.26 24.10
N ALA A 109 11.12 5.35 24.90
CA ALA A 109 11.65 5.67 26.23
C ALA A 109 12.76 6.73 26.16
N ARG A 110 13.66 6.66 25.16
CA ARG A 110 14.68 7.68 24.91
C ARG A 110 14.07 9.01 24.47
N ALA A 111 13.12 8.97 23.56
CA ALA A 111 12.43 10.18 23.10
C ALA A 111 11.75 10.93 24.24
N LYS A 112 11.09 10.22 25.16
CA LYS A 112 10.49 10.81 26.36
C LYS A 112 11.48 11.54 27.26
N SER A 113 12.73 11.11 27.32
CA SER A 113 13.78 11.78 28.10
C SER A 113 14.38 13.02 27.43
N GLY A 114 13.85 13.42 26.26
CA GLY A 114 14.30 14.59 25.51
C GLY A 114 15.37 14.28 24.44
N ASP A 115 15.77 13.01 24.30
CA ASP A 115 16.66 12.52 23.26
C ASP A 115 15.82 11.95 22.11
N GLY A 116 15.34 12.85 21.26
CA GLY A 116 14.41 12.48 20.19
C GLY A 116 14.95 11.43 19.24
N GLN A 117 14.08 10.61 18.71
CA GLN A 117 14.43 9.42 17.93
C GLN A 117 13.64 9.36 16.63
N VAL A 118 14.27 8.80 15.60
CA VAL A 118 13.64 8.46 14.33
C VAL A 118 13.79 6.98 14.08
N VAL A 119 12.71 6.30 13.72
CA VAL A 119 12.74 4.91 13.29
C VAL A 119 12.23 4.79 11.85
N LEU A 120 13.06 4.26 10.98
CA LEU A 120 12.80 4.07 9.56
C LEU A 120 12.32 2.65 9.32
N VAL A 121 11.00 2.46 9.23
CA VAL A 121 10.38 1.14 9.05
C VAL A 121 10.23 0.85 7.56
N SER A 122 11.09 0.00 7.02
CA SER A 122 11.02 -0.43 5.63
C SER A 122 10.50 -1.86 5.50
N GLY A 123 9.91 -2.18 4.36
CA GLY A 123 9.49 -3.54 4.05
C GLY A 123 8.51 -3.63 2.89
N GLU A 124 8.32 -4.84 2.39
CA GLU A 124 7.44 -5.15 1.26
C GLU A 124 5.97 -4.76 1.55
N PRO A 125 5.14 -4.58 0.50
CA PRO A 125 3.70 -4.44 0.68
C PRO A 125 3.10 -5.65 1.40
N GLY A 126 2.25 -5.39 2.40
CA GLY A 126 1.60 -6.47 3.17
C GLY A 126 2.44 -7.10 4.28
N ILE A 127 3.71 -6.67 4.47
CA ILE A 127 4.62 -7.22 5.48
C ILE A 127 4.26 -6.85 6.93
N GLY A 128 3.32 -5.91 7.13
CA GLY A 128 2.85 -5.52 8.46
C GLY A 128 3.35 -4.17 8.96
N LYS A 129 3.85 -3.26 8.12
CA LYS A 129 4.31 -1.92 8.54
C LYS A 129 3.25 -1.15 9.34
N SER A 130 2.04 -1.04 8.83
CA SER A 130 0.94 -0.35 9.53
C SER A 130 0.44 -1.13 10.75
N ARG A 131 0.61 -2.48 10.77
CA ARG A 131 0.25 -3.29 11.94
C ARG A 131 1.20 -3.05 13.12
N ILE A 132 2.50 -2.90 12.85
CA ILE A 132 3.50 -2.63 13.89
C ILE A 132 3.36 -1.21 14.46
N THR A 133 3.00 -0.22 13.63
CA THR A 133 2.71 1.14 14.13
C THR A 133 1.46 1.16 14.99
N ALA A 134 0.40 0.44 14.61
CA ALA A 134 -0.81 0.31 15.41
C ALA A 134 -0.56 -0.41 16.74
N GLU A 135 0.27 -1.46 16.76
CA GLU A 135 0.67 -2.14 18.00
C GLU A 135 1.45 -1.20 18.93
N LEU A 136 2.38 -0.41 18.38
CA LEU A 136 3.08 0.60 19.17
C LEU A 136 2.10 1.59 19.82
N GLU A 137 1.14 2.10 19.06
CA GLU A 137 0.11 3.02 19.58
C GLU A 137 -0.73 2.35 20.67
N GLU A 138 -1.10 1.09 20.50
CA GLU A 138 -1.83 0.32 21.51
C GLU A 138 -1.03 0.14 22.78
N ARG A 139 0.27 -0.19 22.68
CA ARG A 139 1.17 -0.29 23.86
C ARG A 139 1.33 1.04 24.60
N LEU A 140 1.24 2.15 23.90
CA LEU A 140 1.41 3.50 24.44
C LEU A 140 0.10 4.15 24.91
N HIS A 141 -1.08 3.54 24.70
CA HIS A 141 -2.38 4.16 24.94
C HIS A 141 -2.57 4.62 26.41
N THR A 142 -1.92 3.96 27.38
CA THR A 142 -1.98 4.34 28.81
C THR A 142 -1.02 5.45 29.20
N GLU A 143 -0.06 5.78 28.35
CA GLU A 143 0.93 6.81 28.61
C GLU A 143 0.46 8.18 28.10
N PRO A 144 0.58 9.26 28.88
CA PRO A 144 0.21 10.59 28.41
C PRO A 144 1.19 11.10 27.35
N HIS A 145 0.74 11.15 26.09
CA HIS A 145 1.51 11.66 24.96
C HIS A 145 0.58 12.32 23.94
N LEU A 146 1.16 13.05 22.99
CA LEU A 146 0.47 13.55 21.82
C LEU A 146 0.76 12.61 20.63
N ARG A 147 -0.26 12.32 19.86
CA ARG A 147 -0.16 11.53 18.63
C ARG A 147 -0.39 12.41 17.41
N MET A 148 0.50 12.34 16.44
CA MET A 148 0.36 12.97 15.13
C MET A 148 0.58 11.93 14.05
N ARG A 149 -0.39 11.79 13.13
CA ARG A 149 -0.31 10.84 12.02
C ARG A 149 -0.40 11.57 10.69
N TYR A 150 0.48 11.22 9.80
CA TYR A 150 0.57 11.74 8.45
C TYR A 150 0.50 10.58 7.46
N PHE A 151 -0.37 10.69 6.46
CA PHE A 151 -0.57 9.66 5.45
C PHE A 151 -0.21 10.20 4.08
N CYS A 152 0.68 9.51 3.38
CA CYS A 152 0.95 9.76 1.98
C CYS A 152 0.10 8.85 1.10
N SER A 153 -0.29 9.35 -0.05
CA SER A 153 -1.16 8.64 -1.00
C SER A 153 -0.65 8.82 -2.42
N PRO A 154 -0.75 7.79 -3.29
CA PRO A 154 -0.38 7.92 -4.70
C PRO A 154 -1.19 8.97 -5.45
N TYR A 155 -2.36 9.37 -4.92
CA TYR A 155 -3.25 10.37 -5.53
C TYR A 155 -2.86 11.82 -5.21
N HIS A 156 -1.96 12.04 -4.25
CA HIS A 156 -1.59 13.37 -3.74
C HIS A 156 -0.08 13.65 -3.83
N GLN A 157 0.64 12.94 -4.70
CA GLN A 157 2.07 13.16 -4.90
C GLN A 157 2.40 14.55 -5.50
N ASP A 158 1.43 15.13 -6.21
CA ASP A 158 1.54 16.47 -6.79
C ASP A 158 0.86 17.55 -5.91
N SER A 159 0.35 17.19 -4.74
CA SER A 159 -0.34 18.10 -3.82
C SER A 159 0.58 18.47 -2.66
N ALA A 160 1.21 19.66 -2.74
CA ALA A 160 2.17 20.10 -1.75
C ALA A 160 1.60 20.12 -0.33
N LEU A 161 2.33 19.53 0.61
CA LEU A 161 1.98 19.48 2.05
C LEU A 161 0.65 18.80 2.37
N HIS A 162 0.09 18.00 1.45
CA HIS A 162 -1.20 17.34 1.66
C HIS A 162 -1.29 16.55 2.99
N PRO A 163 -0.30 15.71 3.38
CA PRO A 163 -0.36 15.01 4.67
C PRO A 163 -0.47 15.95 5.87
N PHE A 164 0.20 17.11 5.80
CA PHE A 164 0.20 18.11 6.86
C PHE A 164 -1.13 18.87 6.92
N ILE A 165 -1.70 19.23 5.77
CA ILE A 165 -3.03 19.85 5.67
C ILE A 165 -4.07 18.96 6.33
N VAL A 166 -4.14 17.69 5.95
CA VAL A 166 -5.12 16.72 6.50
C VAL A 166 -4.94 16.57 8.02
N GLN A 167 -3.70 16.52 8.50
CA GLN A 167 -3.45 16.43 9.93
C GLN A 167 -3.89 17.70 10.68
N LEU A 168 -3.67 18.89 10.08
CA LEU A 168 -4.12 20.16 10.65
C LEU A 168 -5.65 20.28 10.69
N GLU A 169 -6.35 19.85 9.65
CA GLU A 169 -7.81 19.82 9.61
C GLU A 169 -8.38 18.96 10.75
N ARG A 170 -7.81 17.77 10.93
CA ARG A 170 -8.19 16.86 12.03
C ARG A 170 -7.91 17.45 13.39
N ALA A 171 -6.71 18.01 13.59
CA ALA A 171 -6.31 18.60 14.86
C ALA A 171 -7.18 19.82 15.21
N ALA A 172 -7.63 20.60 14.23
CA ALA A 172 -8.56 21.69 14.41
C ALA A 172 -10.02 21.23 14.64
N GLY A 173 -10.31 19.94 14.40
CA GLY A 173 -11.65 19.39 14.53
C GLY A 173 -12.63 19.95 13.51
N PHE A 174 -12.18 20.11 12.25
CA PHE A 174 -13.06 20.52 11.16
C PHE A 174 -14.12 19.47 10.87
N VAL A 175 -15.36 19.90 10.74
CA VAL A 175 -16.48 19.07 10.30
C VAL A 175 -17.05 19.63 8.99
N ARG A 176 -17.78 18.78 8.26
CA ARG A 176 -18.28 19.11 6.92
C ARG A 176 -19.16 20.35 6.89
N ASP A 177 -19.97 20.53 7.94
CA ASP A 177 -20.96 21.60 8.04
C ASP A 177 -20.39 22.89 8.65
N ASP A 178 -19.09 22.94 8.97
CA ASP A 178 -18.45 24.16 9.47
C ASP A 178 -18.46 25.24 8.39
N THR A 179 -18.91 26.44 8.75
CA THR A 179 -18.70 27.61 7.90
C THR A 179 -17.22 28.00 7.85
N VAL A 180 -16.86 28.83 6.89
CA VAL A 180 -15.47 29.30 6.75
C VAL A 180 -15.00 30.03 8.01
N GLU A 181 -15.87 30.81 8.62
CA GLU A 181 -15.59 31.54 9.89
C GLU A 181 -15.41 30.56 11.06
N GLN A 182 -16.22 29.51 11.13
CA GLN A 182 -16.08 28.47 12.16
C GLN A 182 -14.76 27.73 12.02
N LYS A 183 -14.38 27.34 10.78
CA LYS A 183 -13.09 26.71 10.51
C LYS A 183 -11.94 27.62 10.91
N LEU A 184 -11.98 28.90 10.53
CA LEU A 184 -10.96 29.86 10.91
C LEU A 184 -10.86 30.02 12.43
N SER A 185 -11.98 30.15 13.15
CA SER A 185 -12.00 30.25 14.60
C SER A 185 -11.39 29.03 15.28
N LYS A 186 -11.76 27.81 14.85
CA LYS A 186 -11.18 26.56 15.35
C LYS A 186 -9.68 26.48 15.07
N PHE A 187 -9.27 26.90 13.88
CA PHE A 187 -7.86 26.86 13.45
C PHE A 187 -7.00 27.84 14.24
N VAL A 188 -7.45 29.07 14.42
CA VAL A 188 -6.79 30.07 15.29
C VAL A 188 -6.68 29.56 16.73
N ALA A 189 -7.75 29.00 17.29
CA ALA A 189 -7.73 28.42 18.63
C ALA A 189 -6.73 27.26 18.77
N LEU A 190 -6.52 26.46 17.73
CA LEU A 190 -5.51 25.41 17.70
C LEU A 190 -4.08 25.97 17.69
N LEU A 191 -3.84 27.08 16.97
CA LEU A 191 -2.50 27.63 16.76
C LEU A 191 -2.07 28.62 17.84
N ALA A 192 -2.99 29.43 18.38
CA ALA A 192 -2.72 30.51 19.31
C ALA A 192 -1.80 30.13 20.49
N PRO A 193 -1.92 28.94 21.13
CA PRO A 193 -1.04 28.57 22.24
C PRO A 193 0.42 28.36 21.85
N SER A 194 0.70 28.14 20.56
CA SER A 194 2.03 27.77 20.06
C SER A 194 2.62 28.76 19.04
N ALA A 195 1.81 29.63 18.47
CA ALA A 195 2.27 30.57 17.42
C ALA A 195 3.26 31.60 17.98
N ARG A 196 4.27 31.96 17.16
CA ARG A 196 5.26 33.01 17.48
C ARG A 196 4.75 34.42 17.19
N GLY A 197 3.69 34.54 16.42
CA GLY A 197 3.08 35.78 16.01
C GLY A 197 1.95 35.57 15.00
N ASP A 198 1.28 36.65 14.66
CA ASP A 198 0.12 36.63 13.76
C ASP A 198 0.52 36.17 12.32
N ASP A 199 1.72 36.55 11.87
CA ASP A 199 2.24 36.15 10.53
C ASP A 199 2.28 34.63 10.35
N GLU A 200 2.61 33.88 11.42
CA GLU A 200 2.65 32.42 11.39
C GLU A 200 1.23 31.83 11.24
N ILE A 201 0.27 32.42 11.91
CA ILE A 201 -1.15 32.03 11.82
C ILE A 201 -1.68 32.33 10.41
N GLU A 202 -1.37 33.51 9.86
CA GLU A 202 -1.81 33.92 8.54
C GLU A 202 -1.26 33.03 7.44
N LEU A 203 0.03 32.67 7.49
CA LEU A 203 0.65 31.74 6.55
C LEU A 203 0.04 30.33 6.61
N LEU A 204 -0.23 29.84 7.81
CA LEU A 204 -0.87 28.53 7.98
C LEU A 204 -2.35 28.56 7.58
N ALA A 205 -3.07 29.68 7.78
CA ALA A 205 -4.44 29.86 7.30
C ALA A 205 -4.51 29.88 5.77
N GLU A 206 -3.55 30.54 5.10
CA GLU A 206 -3.43 30.49 3.65
C GLU A 206 -3.20 29.04 3.13
N LEU A 207 -2.31 28.28 3.78
CA LEU A 207 -2.10 26.87 3.47
C LEU A 207 -3.40 26.05 3.53
N MET A 208 -4.26 26.37 4.52
CA MET A 208 -5.56 25.72 4.72
C MET A 208 -6.66 26.26 3.81
N SER A 209 -6.33 27.17 2.86
CA SER A 209 -7.31 27.87 2.03
C SER A 209 -8.39 28.61 2.85
N LEU A 210 -8.04 29.08 4.03
CA LEU A 210 -8.87 29.92 4.88
C LEU A 210 -8.61 31.40 4.60
N PRO A 211 -9.54 32.31 4.95
CA PRO A 211 -9.30 33.75 4.85
C PRO A 211 -8.03 34.14 5.61
N SER A 212 -7.16 34.87 4.95
CA SER A 212 -5.83 35.21 5.44
C SER A 212 -5.37 36.53 4.85
N SER A 213 -4.63 37.30 5.64
CA SER A 213 -3.90 38.50 5.22
C SER A 213 -2.44 38.22 4.80
N ALA A 214 -2.06 36.95 4.61
CA ALA A 214 -0.70 36.56 4.23
C ALA A 214 -0.20 37.20 2.92
N ALA A 215 -1.12 37.64 2.03
CA ALA A 215 -0.78 38.38 0.85
C ALA A 215 -0.17 39.77 1.18
N ASP A 216 -0.56 40.40 2.28
CA ASP A 216 -0.12 41.73 2.73
C ASP A 216 1.30 41.70 3.32
N LEU A 217 1.84 40.51 3.61
CA LEU A 217 3.20 40.37 4.15
C LEU A 217 4.30 40.72 3.16
N ASN A 218 3.98 41.00 1.89
CA ASN A 218 4.93 41.40 0.83
C ASN A 218 6.18 40.51 0.75
N LEU A 219 6.03 39.21 0.98
CA LEU A 219 7.09 38.21 0.96
C LEU A 219 7.27 37.61 -0.46
N SER A 220 8.49 37.30 -0.85
CA SER A 220 8.72 36.48 -2.04
C SER A 220 8.16 35.05 -1.82
N SER A 221 7.78 34.38 -2.91
CA SER A 221 7.24 32.98 -2.83
C SER A 221 8.21 32.02 -2.12
N GLN A 222 9.52 32.19 -2.33
CA GLN A 222 10.52 31.38 -1.65
C GLN A 222 10.55 31.69 -0.15
N ARG A 223 10.51 32.95 0.25
CA ARG A 223 10.51 33.34 1.66
C ARG A 223 9.24 32.89 2.38
N LYS A 224 8.11 32.97 1.71
CA LYS A 224 6.82 32.45 2.19
C LYS A 224 6.90 30.95 2.47
N ARG A 225 7.46 30.19 1.53
CA ARG A 225 7.68 28.75 1.68
C ARG A 225 8.58 28.42 2.87
N GLU A 226 9.74 29.09 2.98
CA GLU A 226 10.66 28.88 4.11
C GLU A 226 9.97 29.14 5.46
N MET A 227 9.24 30.25 5.57
CA MET A 227 8.51 30.61 6.79
C MET A 227 7.40 29.60 7.11
N LEU A 228 6.71 29.07 6.08
CA LEU A 228 5.68 28.05 6.24
C LEU A 228 6.25 26.75 6.77
N LEU A 229 7.37 26.26 6.20
CA LEU A 229 8.05 25.06 6.69
C LEU A 229 8.54 25.25 8.13
N GLU A 230 9.11 26.44 8.43
CA GLU A 230 9.55 26.76 9.79
C GLU A 230 8.38 26.84 10.79
N ALA A 231 7.21 27.34 10.39
CA ALA A 231 6.00 27.39 11.20
C ALA A 231 5.51 25.96 11.57
N LEU A 232 5.49 25.04 10.60
CA LEU A 232 5.13 23.64 10.84
C LEU A 232 6.11 22.93 11.79
N LEU A 233 7.42 23.15 11.60
CA LEU A 233 8.46 22.63 12.50
C LEU A 233 8.35 23.22 13.91
N HIS A 234 8.10 24.51 13.99
CA HIS A 234 7.91 25.19 15.27
C HIS A 234 6.71 24.64 16.04
N ARG A 235 5.60 24.39 15.33
CA ARG A 235 4.40 23.80 15.93
C ARG A 235 4.70 22.40 16.51
N LEU A 236 5.44 21.55 15.82
CA LEU A 236 5.87 20.24 16.35
C LEU A 236 6.70 20.43 17.63
N ALA A 237 7.70 21.32 17.59
CA ALA A 237 8.56 21.59 18.73
C ALA A 237 7.78 22.20 19.92
N ALA A 238 6.80 23.06 19.68
CA ALA A 238 5.93 23.62 20.71
C ALA A 238 5.04 22.55 21.35
N SER A 239 4.46 21.66 20.54
CA SER A 239 3.68 20.52 21.03
C SER A 239 4.53 19.60 21.90
N ALA A 240 5.76 19.33 21.50
CA ALA A 240 6.70 18.46 22.21
C ALA A 240 7.16 19.05 23.57
N ARG A 241 7.11 20.37 23.75
CA ARG A 241 7.40 20.99 25.07
C ARG A 241 6.32 20.69 26.12
N SER A 242 5.09 20.46 25.70
CA SER A 242 3.98 20.20 26.61
C SER A 242 3.91 18.72 27.01
N ARG A 243 4.11 17.83 26.06
CA ARG A 243 4.07 16.36 26.24
C ARG A 243 4.96 15.69 25.17
N PRO A 244 5.51 14.49 25.46
CA PRO A 244 6.16 13.68 24.42
C PRO A 244 5.25 13.46 23.23
N VAL A 245 5.79 13.47 22.02
CA VAL A 245 5.01 13.32 20.79
C VAL A 245 5.42 12.05 20.07
N LEU A 246 4.44 11.22 19.73
CA LEU A 246 4.57 10.15 18.76
C LEU A 246 4.11 10.68 17.40
N VAL A 247 5.03 10.71 16.45
CA VAL A 247 4.75 11.05 15.06
C VAL A 247 4.84 9.79 14.22
N VAL A 248 3.76 9.45 13.52
CA VAL A 248 3.74 8.33 12.57
C VAL A 248 3.53 8.90 11.17
N PHE A 249 4.51 8.68 10.28
CA PHE A 249 4.48 9.13 8.90
C PHE A 249 4.38 7.90 8.00
N GLU A 250 3.18 7.65 7.49
CA GLU A 250 2.89 6.42 6.75
C GLU A 250 3.04 6.58 5.25
N ASP A 251 3.58 5.51 4.63
CA ASP A 251 3.73 5.37 3.19
C ASP A 251 4.53 6.50 2.52
N ALA A 252 5.64 6.92 3.16
CA ALA A 252 6.52 8.00 2.71
C ALA A 252 7.06 7.83 1.27
N HIS A 253 6.94 6.65 0.67
CA HIS A 253 7.28 6.43 -0.74
C HIS A 253 6.31 7.13 -1.72
N TRP A 254 5.20 7.71 -1.23
CA TRP A 254 4.27 8.56 -1.99
C TRP A 254 4.27 10.02 -1.55
N VAL A 255 5.31 10.43 -0.83
CA VAL A 255 5.43 11.81 -0.33
C VAL A 255 5.63 12.78 -1.50
N ASP A 256 4.94 13.93 -1.47
CA ASP A 256 5.21 15.04 -2.39
C ASP A 256 6.55 15.74 -2.07
N PRO A 257 7.16 16.44 -3.04
CA PRO A 257 8.48 17.03 -2.85
C PRO A 257 8.57 18.05 -1.69
N THR A 258 7.50 18.80 -1.43
CA THR A 258 7.50 19.81 -0.36
C THR A 258 7.34 19.16 1.02
N SER A 259 6.48 18.17 1.14
CA SER A 259 6.37 17.35 2.35
C SER A 259 7.66 16.57 2.63
N ARG A 260 8.35 16.13 1.58
CA ARG A 260 9.66 15.47 1.70
C ARG A 260 10.70 16.39 2.31
N GLU A 261 10.81 17.63 1.80
CA GLU A 261 11.72 18.64 2.35
C GLU A 261 11.40 18.92 3.83
N LEU A 262 10.11 19.06 4.19
CA LEU A 262 9.71 19.24 5.57
C LEU A 262 10.06 18.04 6.44
N LEU A 263 9.93 16.82 5.91
CA LEU A 263 10.28 15.60 6.61
C LEU A 263 11.80 15.52 6.84
N ASP A 264 12.62 15.88 5.86
CA ASP A 264 14.08 15.95 5.98
C ASP A 264 14.46 16.92 7.11
N LEU A 265 13.91 18.13 7.10
CA LEU A 265 14.12 19.12 8.18
C LEU A 265 13.60 18.65 9.55
N THR A 266 12.54 17.87 9.57
CA THR A 266 11.99 17.29 10.81
C THR A 266 12.94 16.27 11.40
N ILE A 267 13.52 15.39 10.59
CA ILE A 267 14.49 14.36 11.00
C ILE A 267 15.68 15.03 11.70
N ASP A 268 16.23 16.09 11.11
CA ASP A 268 17.37 16.83 11.69
C ASP A 268 17.00 17.47 13.04
N ARG A 269 15.78 18.01 13.14
CA ARG A 269 15.35 18.77 14.33
C ARG A 269 14.90 17.88 15.50
N VAL A 270 14.38 16.68 15.21
CA VAL A 270 13.84 15.74 16.20
C VAL A 270 14.87 15.38 17.26
N ALA A 271 16.14 15.26 16.92
CA ALA A 271 17.22 14.85 17.85
C ALA A 271 17.24 15.57 19.22
N ARG A 272 16.65 16.77 19.31
CA ARG A 272 16.74 17.64 20.51
C ARG A 272 15.38 17.93 21.18
N ILE A 273 14.36 17.19 20.80
CA ILE A 273 12.99 17.38 21.32
C ILE A 273 12.36 16.02 21.68
N PRO A 274 11.46 15.93 22.65
CA PRO A 274 10.85 14.67 23.05
C PRO A 274 9.86 14.15 22.00
N VAL A 275 10.38 13.70 20.87
CA VAL A 275 9.62 13.17 19.73
C VAL A 275 10.17 11.81 19.33
N LEU A 276 9.29 10.83 19.16
CA LEU A 276 9.56 9.64 18.38
C LEU A 276 8.88 9.80 17.02
N LEU A 277 9.69 9.84 15.96
CA LEU A 277 9.22 9.88 14.58
C LEU A 277 9.38 8.49 13.96
N VAL A 278 8.28 7.84 13.61
CA VAL A 278 8.25 6.56 12.91
C VAL A 278 7.85 6.81 11.47
N ILE A 279 8.70 6.44 10.51
CA ILE A 279 8.46 6.64 9.08
C ILE A 279 8.33 5.26 8.44
N THR A 280 7.19 4.97 7.82
CA THR A 280 7.00 3.73 7.07
C THR A 280 7.13 3.96 5.57
N PHE A 281 7.84 3.09 4.88
CA PHE A 281 8.02 3.17 3.43
C PHE A 281 8.35 1.82 2.81
N ARG A 282 8.39 1.78 1.49
CA ARG A 282 8.83 0.61 0.72
C ARG A 282 10.31 0.69 0.40
N PRO A 283 11.01 -0.46 0.24
CA PRO A 283 12.44 -0.49 -0.04
C PRO A 283 12.87 0.29 -1.30
N GLU A 284 11.95 0.52 -2.24
CA GLU A 284 12.20 1.24 -3.49
C GLU A 284 12.43 2.77 -3.26
N LEU A 285 12.01 3.30 -2.11
CA LEU A 285 12.24 4.70 -1.80
C LEU A 285 13.72 4.97 -1.57
N GLN A 286 14.31 5.76 -2.45
CA GLN A 286 15.67 6.29 -2.24
C GLN A 286 15.61 7.47 -1.28
N HIS A 287 16.33 7.38 -0.18
CA HIS A 287 16.39 8.42 0.84
C HIS A 287 17.82 8.59 1.38
N GLY A 288 18.11 9.79 1.89
CA GLY A 288 19.38 10.10 2.57
C GLY A 288 19.30 10.00 4.11
N TRP A 289 18.25 9.42 4.65
CA TRP A 289 17.94 9.40 6.10
C TRP A 289 18.73 8.34 6.85
N GLY A 290 20.00 8.39 6.83
CA GLY A 290 20.82 7.38 7.53
C GLY A 290 22.15 7.94 7.98
N GLY A 291 22.76 7.26 8.97
CA GLY A 291 24.05 7.67 9.50
C GLY A 291 23.99 8.57 10.73
N GLU A 292 22.86 9.18 11.03
CA GLU A 292 22.68 10.00 12.23
C GLU A 292 22.41 9.12 13.47
N PRO A 293 22.99 9.46 14.66
CA PRO A 293 22.90 8.61 15.86
C PRO A 293 21.48 8.40 16.37
N HIS A 294 20.56 9.33 16.09
CA HIS A 294 19.17 9.28 16.51
C HIS A 294 18.26 8.60 15.48
N VAL A 295 18.78 8.20 14.30
CA VAL A 295 18.05 7.50 13.25
C VAL A 295 18.34 6.02 13.29
N THR A 296 17.32 5.20 13.38
CA THR A 296 17.42 3.74 13.45
C THR A 296 16.68 3.11 12.28
N PRO A 297 17.35 2.40 11.38
CA PRO A 297 16.69 1.59 10.38
C PRO A 297 16.08 0.33 11.01
N LEU A 298 14.86 -0.02 10.60
CA LEU A 298 14.13 -1.23 10.98
C LEU A 298 13.53 -1.86 9.73
N ASN A 299 14.17 -2.92 9.25
CA ASN A 299 13.72 -3.63 8.07
C ASN A 299 12.82 -4.80 8.50
N LEU A 300 11.56 -4.79 8.08
CA LEU A 300 10.63 -5.88 8.35
C LEU A 300 10.84 -7.00 7.33
N ASN A 301 11.29 -8.14 7.81
CA ASN A 301 11.45 -9.35 7.03
C ASN A 301 10.15 -10.14 6.97
N ARG A 302 10.08 -11.12 6.07
CA ARG A 302 8.99 -12.09 6.00
C ARG A 302 8.92 -12.92 7.28
N LEU A 303 7.72 -13.32 7.69
CA LEU A 303 7.53 -14.19 8.86
C LEU A 303 8.22 -15.54 8.65
N ALA A 304 8.79 -16.07 9.71
CA ALA A 304 9.24 -17.45 9.73
C ALA A 304 8.04 -18.42 9.62
N GLY A 305 8.29 -19.63 9.13
CA GLY A 305 7.19 -20.61 8.94
C GLY A 305 6.38 -20.91 10.21
N GLY A 306 7.05 -20.95 11.37
CA GLY A 306 6.39 -21.11 12.65
C GLY A 306 5.45 -19.96 13.02
N ASP A 307 5.89 -18.72 12.76
CA ASP A 307 5.07 -17.53 13.01
C ASP A 307 3.88 -17.47 12.03
N GLY A 308 4.10 -17.87 10.77
CA GLY A 308 3.02 -17.99 9.79
C GLY A 308 1.95 -18.98 10.22
N ALA A 309 2.34 -20.16 10.74
CA ALA A 309 1.42 -21.15 11.26
C ALA A 309 0.64 -20.64 12.49
N MET A 310 1.32 -19.98 13.42
CA MET A 310 0.69 -19.32 14.57
C MET A 310 -0.36 -18.29 14.14
N LEU A 311 -0.06 -17.48 13.10
CA LEU A 311 -1.00 -16.51 12.57
C LEU A 311 -2.25 -17.20 11.97
N VAL A 312 -2.08 -18.31 11.23
CA VAL A 312 -3.19 -19.11 10.71
C VAL A 312 -4.05 -19.64 11.84
N GLU A 313 -3.46 -20.22 12.89
CA GLU A 313 -4.18 -20.77 14.05
C GLU A 313 -4.99 -19.69 14.78
N GLN A 314 -4.40 -18.51 15.01
CA GLN A 314 -5.10 -17.38 15.64
C GLN A 314 -6.29 -16.89 14.80
N LEU A 315 -6.14 -16.85 13.49
CA LEU A 315 -7.20 -16.44 12.56
C LEU A 315 -8.31 -17.51 12.48
N ALA A 316 -7.95 -18.77 12.52
CA ALA A 316 -8.90 -19.87 12.50
C ALA A 316 -9.74 -19.94 13.79
N GLY A 317 -9.19 -19.48 14.92
CA GLY A 317 -9.88 -19.49 16.21
C GLY A 317 -10.38 -20.89 16.58
N ASN A 318 -11.70 -21.07 16.65
CA ASN A 318 -12.33 -22.37 16.98
C ASN A 318 -12.48 -23.31 15.76
N ALA A 319 -12.17 -22.85 14.54
CA ALA A 319 -12.22 -23.68 13.36
C ALA A 319 -10.92 -24.50 13.27
N SER A 320 -11.02 -25.82 13.39
CA SER A 320 -9.84 -26.68 13.23
C SER A 320 -9.48 -26.81 11.74
N LEU A 321 -8.30 -26.33 11.36
CA LEU A 321 -7.69 -26.59 10.06
C LEU A 321 -6.77 -27.82 10.18
N SER A 322 -6.67 -28.62 9.13
CA SER A 322 -5.71 -29.72 9.11
C SER A 322 -4.27 -29.18 9.05
N LEU A 323 -3.30 -29.89 9.61
CA LEU A 323 -1.89 -29.52 9.55
C LEU A 323 -1.43 -29.29 8.10
N GLY A 324 -1.83 -30.15 7.17
CA GLY A 324 -1.51 -29.98 5.75
C GLY A 324 -2.10 -28.72 5.14
N THR A 325 -3.29 -28.27 5.57
CA THR A 325 -3.89 -27.00 5.12
C THR A 325 -3.11 -25.82 5.67
N VAL A 326 -2.69 -25.87 6.94
CA VAL A 326 -1.87 -24.80 7.55
C VAL A 326 -0.52 -24.68 6.83
N GLU A 327 0.15 -25.80 6.61
CA GLU A 327 1.42 -25.85 5.87
C GLU A 327 1.28 -25.28 4.46
N GLU A 328 0.21 -25.65 3.75
CA GLU A 328 -0.05 -25.15 2.40
C GLU A 328 -0.33 -23.63 2.37
N ILE A 329 -1.09 -23.09 3.35
CA ILE A 329 -1.33 -21.66 3.48
C ILE A 329 0.01 -20.93 3.71
N VAL A 330 0.82 -21.41 4.66
CA VAL A 330 2.10 -20.78 5.00
C VAL A 330 3.08 -20.81 3.83
N GLU A 331 3.16 -21.95 3.14
CA GLU A 331 4.01 -22.10 1.95
C GLU A 331 3.57 -21.14 0.83
N ARG A 332 2.27 -21.03 0.56
CA ARG A 332 1.73 -20.16 -0.48
C ARG A 332 1.84 -18.68 -0.14
N ALA A 333 1.73 -18.33 1.13
CA ALA A 333 1.86 -16.95 1.61
C ALA A 333 3.31 -16.45 1.60
N ASP A 334 4.29 -17.37 1.53
CA ASP A 334 5.73 -17.06 1.50
C ASP A 334 6.14 -16.05 2.60
N GLY A 335 5.59 -16.21 3.79
CA GLY A 335 5.89 -15.40 4.96
C GLY A 335 5.35 -13.95 4.94
N VAL A 336 4.50 -13.59 3.97
CA VAL A 336 3.85 -12.26 3.94
C VAL A 336 2.55 -12.30 4.76
N PRO A 337 2.45 -11.59 5.90
CA PRO A 337 1.31 -11.68 6.81
C PRO A 337 -0.05 -11.43 6.14
N LEU A 338 -0.14 -10.43 5.28
CA LEU A 338 -1.37 -10.14 4.55
C LEU A 338 -1.85 -11.33 3.72
N PHE A 339 -0.94 -12.08 3.12
CA PHE A 339 -1.29 -13.25 2.32
C PHE A 339 -1.71 -14.43 3.21
N VAL A 340 -1.05 -14.61 4.35
CA VAL A 340 -1.49 -15.60 5.35
C VAL A 340 -2.93 -15.32 5.78
N GLU A 341 -3.25 -14.07 6.10
CA GLU A 341 -4.59 -13.68 6.54
C GLU A 341 -5.65 -13.91 5.46
N GLU A 342 -5.39 -13.47 4.24
CA GLU A 342 -6.37 -13.57 3.15
C GLU A 342 -6.58 -15.02 2.69
N LEU A 343 -5.52 -15.83 2.63
CA LEU A 343 -5.64 -17.25 2.32
C LEU A 343 -6.40 -17.99 3.41
N THR A 344 -6.11 -17.70 4.68
CA THR A 344 -6.83 -18.32 5.81
C THR A 344 -8.31 -18.00 5.77
N LYS A 345 -8.69 -16.72 5.55
CA LYS A 345 -10.09 -16.31 5.41
C LYS A 345 -10.79 -17.04 4.27
N ALA A 346 -10.15 -17.13 3.09
CA ALA A 346 -10.71 -17.82 1.94
C ALA A 346 -10.98 -19.31 2.21
N VAL A 347 -10.07 -19.97 2.91
CA VAL A 347 -10.25 -21.37 3.33
C VAL A 347 -11.41 -21.53 4.32
N LEU A 348 -11.50 -20.63 5.31
CA LEU A 348 -12.58 -20.65 6.31
C LEU A 348 -13.96 -20.41 5.68
N GLU A 349 -14.06 -19.48 4.73
CA GLU A 349 -15.30 -19.22 3.99
C GLU A 349 -15.75 -20.41 3.15
N THR A 350 -14.80 -21.09 2.51
CA THR A 350 -15.08 -22.29 1.69
C THR A 350 -15.56 -23.45 2.56
N ASN A 351 -14.92 -23.67 3.69
CA ASN A 351 -15.32 -24.71 4.65
C ASN A 351 -16.68 -24.41 5.29
N GLY A 352 -17.00 -23.15 5.58
CA GLY A 352 -18.30 -22.73 6.10
C GLY A 352 -19.46 -22.94 5.10
N ARG A 353 -19.20 -22.88 3.81
CA ARG A 353 -20.18 -23.20 2.75
C ARG A 353 -20.36 -24.69 2.55
N SER A 354 -19.30 -25.48 2.68
CA SER A 354 -19.36 -26.95 2.53
C SER A 354 -20.14 -27.63 3.65
N HIS A 355 -20.20 -27.07 4.85
CA HIS A 355 -21.03 -27.60 5.96
C HIS A 355 -22.54 -27.39 5.74
N ARG A 356 -22.96 -26.59 4.77
CA ARG A 356 -24.37 -26.40 4.39
C ARG A 356 -24.88 -27.36 3.32
N ILE A 357 -24.01 -28.13 2.70
CA ILE A 357 -24.35 -29.13 1.67
C ILE A 357 -23.89 -30.52 2.17
N VAL A 358 -24.81 -31.20 2.79
CA VAL A 358 -24.93 -32.66 3.03
C VAL A 358 -23.72 -33.55 2.67
N GLY A 359 -23.17 -34.21 3.72
CA GLY A 359 -22.79 -35.63 3.65
C GLY A 359 -21.63 -36.03 2.76
N GLY A 360 -20.46 -36.16 3.38
CA GLY A 360 -19.53 -37.24 3.06
C GLY A 360 -18.82 -37.15 1.71
N LEU A 361 -17.72 -36.40 1.68
CA LEU A 361 -16.56 -36.75 0.82
C LEU A 361 -15.29 -36.24 1.50
N THR A 362 -14.34 -37.14 1.64
CA THR A 362 -13.03 -36.98 2.27
C THR A 362 -12.24 -35.86 1.60
N ALA A 363 -11.68 -34.98 2.45
CA ALA A 363 -10.76 -33.94 2.09
C ALA A 363 -9.57 -34.49 1.29
N SER A 364 -9.51 -34.16 0.01
CA SER A 364 -8.30 -34.28 -0.77
C SER A 364 -8.27 -33.16 -1.79
N ALA A 365 -7.28 -32.30 -1.68
CA ALA A 365 -6.96 -31.12 -2.45
C ALA A 365 -7.87 -29.90 -2.16
N LEU A 366 -7.25 -28.83 -1.68
CA LEU A 366 -7.85 -27.50 -1.75
C LEU A 366 -8.29 -27.24 -3.19
N PRO A 367 -9.56 -26.86 -3.44
CA PRO A 367 -9.94 -26.38 -4.77
C PRO A 367 -8.99 -25.24 -5.13
N ASP A 368 -8.71 -25.06 -6.43
CA ASP A 368 -7.91 -23.92 -6.91
C ASP A 368 -8.35 -22.67 -6.17
N LEU A 369 -7.56 -22.25 -5.16
CA LEU A 369 -7.94 -21.16 -4.28
C LEU A 369 -8.01 -19.91 -5.15
N ALA A 370 -9.23 -19.46 -5.43
CA ALA A 370 -9.42 -18.19 -6.11
C ALA A 370 -8.66 -17.11 -5.32
N ILE A 371 -7.69 -16.46 -5.96
CA ILE A 371 -6.90 -15.38 -5.35
C ILE A 371 -7.89 -14.34 -4.81
N PRO A 372 -7.84 -13.99 -3.51
CA PRO A 372 -8.75 -12.99 -2.96
C PRO A 372 -8.74 -11.69 -3.77
N LEU A 373 -9.90 -11.08 -3.95
CA LEU A 373 -10.05 -9.85 -4.76
C LEU A 373 -9.10 -8.72 -4.30
N THR A 374 -8.79 -8.66 -3.02
CA THR A 374 -7.84 -7.67 -2.43
C THR A 374 -6.41 -7.92 -2.88
N LEU A 375 -5.99 -9.16 -2.97
CA LEU A 375 -4.66 -9.56 -3.44
C LEU A 375 -4.52 -9.31 -4.94
N HIS A 376 -5.53 -9.67 -5.71
CA HIS A 376 -5.62 -9.42 -7.14
C HIS A 376 -5.60 -7.91 -7.45
N ALA A 377 -6.38 -7.11 -6.72
CA ALA A 377 -6.39 -5.66 -6.87
C ALA A 377 -5.02 -5.03 -6.52
N SER A 378 -4.33 -5.52 -5.50
CA SER A 378 -2.99 -5.05 -5.12
C SER A 378 -1.94 -5.39 -6.18
N LEU A 379 -1.98 -6.61 -6.73
CA LEU A 379 -1.07 -7.04 -7.80
C LEU A 379 -1.32 -6.26 -9.10
N ILE A 380 -2.58 -6.05 -9.49
CA ILE A 380 -2.93 -5.25 -10.67
C ILE A 380 -2.46 -3.81 -10.49
N ALA A 381 -2.73 -3.17 -9.35
CA ALA A 381 -2.26 -1.81 -9.09
C ALA A 381 -0.73 -1.68 -9.09
N ARG A 382 -0.02 -2.75 -8.73
CA ARG A 382 1.43 -2.81 -8.81
C ARG A 382 1.92 -2.95 -10.26
N LEU A 383 1.27 -3.80 -11.06
CA LEU A 383 1.55 -3.95 -12.48
C LEU A 383 1.25 -2.67 -13.27
N ASP A 384 0.17 -1.97 -12.95
CA ASP A 384 -0.21 -0.71 -13.61
C ASP A 384 0.84 0.38 -13.41
N ARG A 385 1.53 0.40 -12.26
CA ARG A 385 2.63 1.34 -11.97
C ARG A 385 3.92 1.07 -12.75
N LEU A 386 4.16 -0.18 -13.14
CA LEU A 386 5.35 -0.54 -13.92
C LEU A 386 5.24 -0.14 -15.40
N GLY A 387 4.05 0.33 -15.80
CA GLY A 387 3.75 0.78 -17.14
C GLY A 387 3.26 -0.32 -18.08
N PRO A 388 2.75 0.06 -19.26
CA PRO A 388 2.01 -0.84 -20.13
C PRO A 388 2.86 -2.01 -20.65
N ILE A 389 4.15 -1.79 -20.91
CA ILE A 389 5.07 -2.82 -21.42
C ILE A 389 5.27 -3.93 -20.36
N ALA A 390 5.58 -3.55 -19.12
CA ALA A 390 5.77 -4.52 -18.04
C ALA A 390 4.46 -5.28 -17.71
N LYS A 391 3.32 -4.58 -17.74
CA LYS A 391 2.00 -5.20 -17.53
C LYS A 391 1.70 -6.26 -18.60
N GLU A 392 1.93 -5.96 -19.87
CA GLU A 392 1.70 -6.90 -20.97
C GLU A 392 2.64 -8.11 -20.89
N VAL A 393 3.92 -7.89 -20.59
CA VAL A 393 4.89 -8.97 -20.39
C VAL A 393 4.48 -9.86 -19.22
N ALA A 394 3.98 -9.29 -18.13
CA ALA A 394 3.46 -10.05 -16.99
C ALA A 394 2.20 -10.86 -17.36
N GLN A 395 1.28 -10.29 -18.16
CA GLN A 395 0.10 -10.98 -18.64
C GLN A 395 0.46 -12.16 -19.53
N VAL A 396 1.38 -11.97 -20.50
CA VAL A 396 1.90 -13.05 -21.34
C VAL A 396 2.55 -14.13 -20.49
N GLY A 397 3.42 -13.75 -19.54
CA GLY A 397 4.06 -14.69 -18.62
C GLY A 397 3.07 -15.49 -17.79
N SER A 398 1.99 -14.86 -17.32
CA SER A 398 0.95 -15.53 -16.52
C SER A 398 0.19 -16.61 -17.32
N VAL A 399 0.02 -16.42 -18.62
CA VAL A 399 -0.62 -17.40 -19.51
C VAL A 399 0.33 -18.57 -19.82
N ILE A 400 1.63 -18.30 -19.94
CA ILE A 400 2.64 -19.34 -20.19
C ILE A 400 2.79 -20.24 -18.97
N GLY A 401 2.78 -19.67 -17.77
CA GLY A 401 2.92 -20.40 -16.52
C GLY A 401 3.82 -19.71 -15.50
N ARG A 402 4.13 -20.43 -14.41
CA ARG A 402 4.94 -19.91 -13.30
C ARG A 402 6.42 -19.80 -13.61
N GLU A 403 6.91 -20.68 -14.46
CA GLU A 403 8.28 -20.72 -14.92
C GLU A 403 8.28 -20.74 -16.44
N PHE A 404 9.02 -19.86 -17.05
CA PHE A 404 9.13 -19.76 -18.49
C PHE A 404 10.54 -19.34 -18.93
N SER A 405 10.92 -19.73 -20.12
CA SER A 405 12.17 -19.29 -20.70
C SER A 405 12.02 -17.94 -21.40
N TYR A 406 13.11 -17.18 -21.47
CA TYR A 406 13.15 -15.92 -22.21
C TYR A 406 12.71 -16.12 -23.67
N ASP A 407 13.21 -17.19 -24.33
CA ASP A 407 12.89 -17.49 -25.71
C ASP A 407 11.40 -17.71 -25.94
N LEU A 408 10.71 -18.32 -24.98
CA LEU A 408 9.29 -18.58 -25.09
C LEU A 408 8.49 -17.29 -25.00
N VAL A 409 8.83 -16.40 -24.05
CA VAL A 409 8.17 -15.08 -23.93
C VAL A 409 8.45 -14.21 -25.15
N GLU A 410 9.67 -14.24 -25.69
CA GLU A 410 10.03 -13.49 -26.89
C GLU A 410 9.17 -13.90 -28.07
N GLN A 411 8.93 -15.21 -28.25
CA GLN A 411 8.08 -15.74 -29.33
C GLN A 411 6.60 -15.38 -29.15
N VAL A 412 6.10 -15.37 -27.92
CA VAL A 412 4.67 -15.15 -27.63
C VAL A 412 4.31 -13.67 -27.55
N ALA A 413 5.18 -12.84 -26.94
CA ALA A 413 4.89 -11.42 -26.71
C ALA A 413 4.90 -10.58 -28.01
N GLN A 414 5.51 -11.07 -29.10
CA GLN A 414 5.60 -10.40 -30.42
C GLN A 414 6.03 -8.92 -30.32
N ARG A 415 6.90 -8.60 -29.35
CA ARG A 415 7.39 -7.26 -29.07
C ARG A 415 8.85 -7.10 -29.51
N PRO A 416 9.29 -5.87 -29.85
CA PRO A 416 10.71 -5.60 -30.07
C PRO A 416 11.56 -6.02 -28.85
N ILE A 417 12.68 -6.70 -29.13
CA ILE A 417 13.58 -7.21 -28.07
C ILE A 417 13.93 -6.17 -26.99
N PRO A 418 14.24 -4.88 -27.33
CA PRO A 418 14.55 -3.88 -26.33
C PRO A 418 13.38 -3.57 -25.37
N GLU A 419 12.14 -3.56 -25.89
CA GLU A 419 10.94 -3.31 -25.08
C GLU A 419 10.65 -4.52 -24.18
N LEU A 420 10.78 -5.74 -24.70
CA LEU A 420 10.60 -6.95 -23.92
C LEU A 420 11.59 -7.02 -22.76
N ARG A 421 12.87 -6.71 -23.01
CA ARG A 421 13.89 -6.66 -21.95
C ARG A 421 13.56 -5.60 -20.91
N LEU A 422 13.20 -4.39 -21.34
CA LEU A 422 12.80 -3.33 -20.43
C LEU A 422 11.61 -3.75 -19.55
N GLY A 423 10.62 -4.46 -20.10
CA GLY A 423 9.48 -4.99 -19.34
C GLY A 423 9.90 -6.05 -18.33
N LEU A 424 10.75 -6.97 -18.70
CA LEU A 424 11.28 -8.03 -17.83
C LEU A 424 12.17 -7.44 -16.71
N ASP A 425 13.04 -6.48 -17.03
CA ASP A 425 13.88 -5.81 -16.05
C ASP A 425 13.02 -5.08 -15.01
N ARG A 426 12.01 -4.32 -15.43
CA ARG A 426 11.07 -3.64 -14.53
C ARG A 426 10.29 -4.63 -13.64
N LEU A 427 9.88 -5.76 -14.16
CA LEU A 427 9.19 -6.80 -13.39
C LEU A 427 10.13 -7.47 -12.39
N THR A 428 11.41 -7.64 -12.76
CA THR A 428 12.45 -8.21 -11.89
C THR A 428 12.83 -7.24 -10.79
N ASP A 429 13.05 -5.97 -11.12
CA ASP A 429 13.34 -4.90 -10.15
C ASP A 429 12.18 -4.70 -9.17
N ALA A 430 10.95 -4.86 -9.64
CA ALA A 430 9.76 -4.84 -8.80
C ALA A 430 9.56 -6.13 -7.98
N GLY A 431 10.42 -7.13 -8.10
CA GLY A 431 10.28 -8.42 -7.41
C GLY A 431 9.02 -9.21 -7.82
N LEU A 432 8.48 -8.99 -9.02
CA LEU A 432 7.37 -9.75 -9.59
C LEU A 432 7.85 -10.92 -10.45
N LEU A 433 9.08 -10.86 -10.91
CA LEU A 433 9.78 -11.94 -11.61
C LEU A 433 11.14 -12.18 -10.96
N PHE A 434 11.58 -13.43 -10.97
CA PHE A 434 12.92 -13.81 -10.56
C PHE A 434 13.65 -14.48 -11.72
N CYS A 435 14.83 -13.99 -12.04
CA CYS A 435 15.67 -14.61 -13.04
C CYS A 435 16.51 -15.72 -12.39
N ARG A 436 16.31 -16.97 -12.83
CA ARG A 436 17.09 -18.12 -12.41
C ARG A 436 18.08 -18.48 -13.50
N VAL A 437 19.36 -18.31 -13.23
CA VAL A 437 20.41 -18.73 -14.17
C VAL A 437 20.67 -20.22 -13.96
N SER A 438 20.20 -21.05 -14.88
CA SER A 438 20.60 -22.46 -14.97
C SER A 438 21.82 -22.58 -15.87
N HIS A 439 22.78 -23.44 -15.54
CA HIS A 439 23.98 -23.66 -16.36
C HIS A 439 23.71 -24.14 -17.80
N ARG A 440 22.45 -24.39 -18.16
CA ARG A 440 22.07 -24.81 -19.48
C ARG A 440 21.10 -23.89 -20.22
N ASN A 441 20.20 -23.17 -19.49
CA ASN A 441 19.31 -22.13 -20.07
C ASN A 441 18.80 -21.22 -18.97
N PRO A 442 18.72 -19.89 -19.15
CA PRO A 442 18.09 -19.00 -18.21
C PRO A 442 16.57 -19.20 -18.21
N THR A 443 16.01 -19.43 -17.03
CA THR A 443 14.57 -19.54 -16.82
C THR A 443 14.10 -18.38 -15.96
N ILE A 444 12.98 -17.78 -16.32
CA ILE A 444 12.37 -16.66 -15.60
C ILE A 444 11.15 -17.19 -14.85
N SER A 445 11.04 -16.89 -13.55
CA SER A 445 9.91 -17.31 -12.71
C SER A 445 9.13 -16.14 -12.16
N SER A 446 7.81 -16.26 -12.06
CA SER A 446 6.95 -15.25 -11.44
C SER A 446 6.96 -15.36 -9.93
N SER A 447 6.90 -14.23 -9.24
CA SER A 447 6.90 -14.14 -7.78
C SER A 447 5.53 -14.43 -7.14
N THR A 448 4.57 -14.96 -7.88
CA THR A 448 3.36 -15.48 -7.25
C THR A 448 3.74 -16.68 -6.37
N PRO A 449 3.39 -16.68 -5.09
CA PRO A 449 3.83 -17.70 -4.17
C PRO A 449 3.19 -19.03 -4.51
N SER A 450 3.95 -19.89 -5.12
CA SER A 450 3.74 -21.32 -5.05
C SER A 450 4.90 -22.10 -5.66
N TYR A 451 5.46 -22.90 -4.82
CA TYR A 451 6.42 -23.99 -4.99
C TYR A 451 7.91 -23.72 -5.11
N ARG A 452 8.54 -24.12 -4.00
CA ARG A 452 9.87 -24.71 -3.79
C ARG A 452 10.94 -24.41 -4.83
N THR A 453 11.84 -23.60 -4.43
CA THR A 453 13.25 -23.95 -4.14
C THR A 453 13.93 -22.68 -3.64
N LYS A 454 14.68 -22.78 -2.54
CA LYS A 454 15.53 -21.67 -2.04
C LYS A 454 16.27 -21.04 -3.22
N PRO A 455 16.13 -19.75 -3.47
CA PRO A 455 17.03 -19.07 -4.37
C PRO A 455 18.40 -18.99 -3.70
N THR A 456 19.33 -19.81 -4.07
CA THR A 456 20.74 -19.51 -3.84
C THR A 456 21.10 -18.46 -4.88
N VAL A 457 20.84 -17.21 -4.53
CA VAL A 457 21.38 -16.07 -5.28
C VAL A 457 22.83 -15.95 -4.89
N HIS A 458 23.72 -16.66 -5.59
CA HIS A 458 25.07 -16.23 -5.75
C HIS A 458 25.14 -15.38 -7.01
N CYS A 459 24.85 -14.10 -6.87
CA CYS A 459 25.27 -13.08 -7.80
C CYS A 459 26.09 -12.04 -7.03
N CYS A 460 27.42 -12.15 -7.24
CA CYS A 460 28.40 -11.08 -7.07
C CYS A 460 28.51 -10.48 -5.67
N GLU A 461 29.04 -11.23 -4.71
CA GLU A 461 30.05 -10.69 -3.83
C GLU A 461 31.41 -10.91 -4.51
N GLU A 462 31.80 -9.95 -5.30
CA GLU A 462 33.18 -9.50 -5.48
C GLU A 462 33.18 -8.33 -6.46
N GLY A 463 33.42 -7.14 -5.91
CA GLY A 463 33.98 -6.00 -6.60
C GLY A 463 33.04 -5.29 -7.58
N GLY A 464 32.58 -4.09 -7.21
CA GLY A 464 31.96 -3.12 -8.07
C GLY A 464 32.65 -2.99 -9.42
N ARG A 465 32.07 -3.61 -10.43
CA ARG A 465 32.36 -3.32 -11.82
C ARG A 465 31.07 -3.57 -12.63
N ASN A 466 30.66 -2.53 -13.32
CA ASN A 466 29.62 -2.53 -14.35
C ASN A 466 29.66 -3.79 -15.19
N CYS A 467 28.50 -4.43 -15.38
CA CYS A 467 28.36 -5.46 -16.42
C CYS A 467 28.72 -4.87 -17.76
N THR A 468 29.86 -5.25 -18.29
CA THR A 468 30.33 -4.81 -19.60
C THR A 468 29.61 -5.56 -20.73
N PRO A 469 29.58 -5.00 -21.96
CA PRO A 469 28.84 -5.54 -23.10
C PRO A 469 29.20 -6.98 -23.55
N ALA A 470 30.22 -7.60 -22.98
CA ALA A 470 30.64 -8.96 -23.31
C ALA A 470 29.66 -10.05 -22.84
N SER A 471 28.77 -9.75 -21.89
CA SER A 471 27.67 -10.67 -21.52
C SER A 471 26.54 -10.70 -22.55
N GLN A 472 26.50 -9.73 -23.45
CA GLN A 472 25.46 -9.63 -24.48
C GLN A 472 25.72 -10.57 -25.68
N GLN A 473 26.94 -11.05 -25.88
CA GLN A 473 27.30 -11.89 -27.05
C GLN A 473 27.04 -13.39 -26.85
N ARG A 474 26.68 -13.87 -25.65
CA ARG A 474 26.36 -15.29 -25.41
C ARG A 474 24.92 -15.70 -25.66
N TRP A 475 24.07 -14.80 -26.12
CA TRP A 475 22.64 -15.04 -26.31
C TRP A 475 22.25 -15.42 -27.74
N THR A 476 23.20 -15.51 -28.68
CA THR A 476 22.89 -15.60 -30.10
C THR A 476 23.19 -16.96 -30.78
N SER A 477 23.45 -18.01 -30.06
CA SER A 477 23.63 -19.32 -30.70
C SER A 477 23.03 -20.43 -29.87
N ILE A 478 21.92 -21.02 -30.35
CA ILE A 478 21.59 -22.45 -30.37
C ILE A 478 20.13 -22.64 -30.87
N LEU A 479 20.04 -22.98 -32.15
CA LEU A 479 19.35 -24.02 -32.90
C LEU A 479 17.83 -24.27 -32.82
N PRO A 480 17.27 -24.84 -33.93
CA PRO A 480 15.87 -24.73 -34.29
C PRO A 480 15.02 -25.86 -33.71
N ILE A 481 13.81 -25.53 -33.31
CA ILE A 481 12.80 -26.51 -32.92
C ILE A 481 11.77 -26.63 -34.04
N SER A 482 11.56 -27.86 -34.43
CA SER A 482 10.63 -28.33 -35.47
C SER A 482 9.20 -27.88 -35.20
N SER A 483 8.60 -27.29 -36.22
CA SER A 483 7.19 -26.97 -36.37
C SER A 483 6.33 -28.25 -36.36
N ASN A 484 5.50 -28.43 -35.33
CA ASN A 484 4.23 -29.17 -35.39
C ASN A 484 3.44 -28.99 -34.10
N ALA A 485 2.61 -27.95 -33.98
CA ALA A 485 1.45 -27.90 -33.13
C ALA A 485 0.45 -26.86 -33.67
N SER A 486 -0.75 -27.34 -33.99
CA SER A 486 -1.84 -26.56 -34.57
C SER A 486 -2.41 -25.50 -33.61
N PRO A 487 -2.89 -24.32 -34.10
CA PRO A 487 -3.30 -23.18 -33.30
C PRO A 487 -4.74 -23.22 -32.74
N SER A 488 -5.40 -24.35 -32.59
CA SER A 488 -6.86 -24.38 -32.36
C SER A 488 -7.34 -24.78 -30.97
N SER A 489 -6.49 -24.75 -29.92
CA SER A 489 -6.91 -25.16 -28.58
C SER A 489 -6.67 -24.13 -27.43
N TRP A 490 -6.52 -22.84 -27.74
CA TRP A 490 -6.22 -21.80 -26.74
C TRP A 490 -7.29 -20.73 -26.63
N LEU A 491 -8.54 -21.15 -26.47
CA LEU A 491 -9.65 -20.26 -26.13
C LEU A 491 -10.55 -20.98 -25.14
N THR A 492 -10.22 -20.93 -23.85
CA THR A 492 -11.20 -20.95 -22.76
C THR A 492 -10.50 -20.41 -21.51
N ILE A 493 -10.84 -19.18 -21.15
CA ILE A 493 -10.60 -18.53 -19.85
C ILE A 493 -11.77 -18.81 -18.97
#